data_6b38daebe0103a88b1a73ead7b5af937
#
_entry.id   6b38daebe0103a88b1a73ead7b5af937
#
_cell.length_a   1.000
_cell.length_b   1.000
_cell.length_c   1.000
_cell.angle_alpha   90.00
_cell.angle_beta   90.00
_cell.angle_gamma   90.00
#
_symmetry.space_group_name_H-M   'P 1'
#
loop_
_entity.id
_entity.type
_entity.pdbx_description
1 polymer ?
#
loop_
_entity_poly.entity_id
_entity_poly.type
_entity_poly.pdbx_seq_one_letter_code
_entity_poly.pdbx_strand_id
1 'polypeptide(L)'
;RLLQGDVGSGKTLVGLLSMLLALDNHCQACMMAPTEILANQHYATVKSFLKDMDVKVALLTGATKKRERDKILPAIANGEIQIVIGTHALIEDTVVFSSLGLAIIDEQHRFGVEQRSKLWRKNTQVVPHVLVMTATPIPRTLAMTLYGDLDVSVIDELPPGRKPIKTIHLYDNRKADLFDFLRSEIRKGRQVYVVYPLIEGNEKLDYKSLEDGFDVFQDVFSEYKVCMVHGKMKAAEKDLAMQQFVSGETQILLATTVIEVGVNVPNASVMVIESAERFGLSQLHQLRGRVGRGAEQSFCVLVSSYKLSTDMRKRLEIMVNSSNGFEIAEADLRLRGQGDLEGTRQSGEGLNLKIANLASDGQILQFARDMAIEVLDCDPDL
;
A
#
# COMPACT_ATOMS: atom_id res chain seq x y z
N ARG A 1 -12.94 11.09 -5.41
CA ARG A 1 -11.67 11.33 -6.11
C ARG A 1 -10.68 10.23 -5.78
N LEU A 2 -9.85 9.82 -6.74
CA LEU A 2 -8.74 8.89 -6.57
C LEU A 2 -7.42 9.67 -6.48
N LEU A 3 -6.70 9.57 -5.36
CA LEU A 3 -5.36 10.12 -5.18
C LEU A 3 -4.32 9.00 -5.36
N GLN A 4 -3.56 9.10 -6.41
CA GLN A 4 -2.45 8.21 -6.71
C GLN A 4 -1.11 8.85 -6.38
N GLY A 5 -0.17 8.07 -5.93
CA GLY A 5 1.20 8.52 -5.70
C GLY A 5 2.04 7.36 -5.18
N ASP A 6 3.31 7.44 -5.39
CA ASP A 6 4.25 6.40 -4.95
C ASP A 6 4.26 6.23 -3.42
N VAL A 7 4.83 5.14 -2.94
CA VAL A 7 5.00 4.92 -1.49
C VAL A 7 5.82 6.06 -0.88
N GLY A 8 5.23 6.73 0.12
CA GLY A 8 5.87 7.87 0.79
C GLY A 8 5.84 9.19 0.01
N SER A 9 4.98 9.35 -0.99
CA SER A 9 4.78 10.61 -1.74
C SER A 9 4.02 11.69 -0.96
N GLY A 10 3.55 11.41 0.25
CA GLY A 10 2.83 12.39 1.07
C GLY A 10 1.29 12.27 1.02
N LYS A 11 0.73 11.21 0.44
CA LYS A 11 -0.73 11.00 0.38
C LYS A 11 -1.44 11.17 1.72
N THR A 12 -0.86 10.66 2.79
CA THR A 12 -1.42 10.79 4.15
C THR A 12 -1.55 12.24 4.59
N LEU A 13 -0.58 13.11 4.21
CA LEU A 13 -0.65 14.54 4.51
C LEU A 13 -1.76 15.23 3.72
N VAL A 14 -1.91 14.90 2.44
CA VAL A 14 -3.04 15.39 1.62
C VAL A 14 -4.37 14.96 2.23
N GLY A 15 -4.48 13.69 2.65
CA GLY A 15 -5.66 13.19 3.36
C GLY A 15 -5.94 13.96 4.65
N LEU A 16 -4.91 14.23 5.47
CA LEU A 16 -5.05 15.03 6.69
C LEU A 16 -5.55 16.44 6.41
N LEU A 17 -4.96 17.13 5.43
CA LEU A 17 -5.40 18.49 5.06
C LEU A 17 -6.84 18.49 4.54
N SER A 18 -7.24 17.46 3.78
CA SER A 18 -8.63 17.28 3.35
C SER A 18 -9.59 17.05 4.52
N MET A 19 -9.16 16.29 5.56
CA MET A 19 -9.96 16.13 6.79
C MET A 19 -10.13 17.47 7.52
N LEU A 20 -9.08 18.28 7.63
CA LEU A 20 -9.17 19.60 8.25
C LEU A 20 -10.12 20.52 7.50
N LEU A 21 -10.12 20.49 6.15
CA LEU A 21 -11.12 21.22 5.35
C LEU A 21 -12.55 20.77 5.65
N ALA A 22 -12.79 19.48 5.87
CA ALA A 22 -14.11 19.00 6.27
C ALA A 22 -14.50 19.53 7.66
N LEU A 23 -13.57 19.57 8.61
CA LEU A 23 -13.80 20.10 9.95
C LEU A 23 -14.14 21.60 9.92
N ASP A 24 -13.43 22.39 9.09
CA ASP A 24 -13.72 23.83 8.91
C ASP A 24 -15.14 24.08 8.36
N ASN A 25 -15.71 23.08 7.67
CA ASN A 25 -17.09 23.08 7.22
C ASN A 25 -18.07 22.39 8.20
N HIS A 26 -17.66 22.27 9.47
CA HIS A 26 -18.46 21.67 10.54
C HIS A 26 -18.88 20.21 10.30
N CYS A 27 -18.10 19.48 9.50
CA CYS A 27 -18.31 18.08 9.21
C CYS A 27 -17.27 17.21 9.90
N GLN A 28 -17.65 15.98 10.21
CA GLN A 28 -16.73 14.95 10.67
C GLN A 28 -16.02 14.32 9.48
N ALA A 29 -14.83 13.77 9.73
CA ALA A 29 -14.08 12.99 8.75
C ALA A 29 -13.71 11.62 9.29
N CYS A 30 -13.61 10.62 8.39
CA CYS A 30 -13.07 9.33 8.76
C CYS A 30 -11.97 8.88 7.77
N MET A 31 -11.02 8.10 8.29
CA MET A 31 -9.98 7.46 7.48
C MET A 31 -9.99 5.96 7.73
N MET A 32 -10.23 5.18 6.70
CA MET A 32 -10.26 3.73 6.74
C MET A 32 -8.97 3.13 6.19
N ALA A 33 -8.33 2.28 6.98
CA ALA A 33 -7.14 1.53 6.62
C ALA A 33 -7.44 0.02 6.53
N PRO A 34 -6.74 -0.74 5.68
CA PRO A 34 -7.02 -2.16 5.47
C PRO A 34 -6.64 -3.04 6.67
N THR A 35 -5.75 -2.58 7.53
CA THR A 35 -5.27 -3.35 8.69
C THR A 35 -5.17 -2.50 9.94
N GLU A 36 -5.19 -3.15 11.10
CA GLU A 36 -5.05 -2.48 12.40
C GLU A 36 -3.70 -1.78 12.56
N ILE A 37 -2.64 -2.38 12.03
CA ILE A 37 -1.29 -1.78 12.09
C ILE A 37 -1.26 -0.45 11.34
N LEU A 38 -1.83 -0.40 10.14
CA LEU A 38 -1.93 0.84 9.37
C LEU A 38 -2.85 1.87 10.04
N ALA A 39 -3.99 1.43 10.58
CA ALA A 39 -4.89 2.31 11.30
C ALA A 39 -4.20 2.94 12.52
N ASN A 40 -3.43 2.16 13.29
CA ASN A 40 -2.62 2.65 14.40
C ASN A 40 -1.55 3.66 13.95
N GLN A 41 -0.86 3.39 12.82
CA GLN A 41 0.13 4.32 12.28
C GLN A 41 -0.49 5.63 11.82
N HIS A 42 -1.61 5.59 11.09
CA HIS A 42 -2.34 6.78 10.69
C HIS A 42 -2.81 7.56 11.91
N TYR A 43 -3.34 6.88 12.92
CA TYR A 43 -3.77 7.50 14.16
C TYR A 43 -2.61 8.22 14.87
N ALA A 44 -1.48 7.55 15.04
CA ALA A 44 -0.30 8.16 15.66
C ALA A 44 0.23 9.36 14.86
N THR A 45 0.28 9.24 13.53
CA THR A 45 0.73 10.30 12.62
C THR A 45 -0.21 11.51 12.68
N VAL A 46 -1.52 11.29 12.50
CA VAL A 46 -2.51 12.37 12.55
C VAL A 46 -2.50 13.06 13.89
N LYS A 47 -2.47 12.29 14.99
CA LYS A 47 -2.40 12.84 16.35
C LYS A 47 -1.12 13.66 16.59
N SER A 48 0.01 13.27 16.01
CA SER A 48 1.26 14.03 16.12
C SER A 48 1.21 15.37 15.40
N PHE A 49 0.57 15.43 14.23
CA PHE A 49 0.38 16.68 13.50
C PHE A 49 -0.63 17.62 14.17
N LEU A 50 -1.66 17.06 14.80
CA LEU A 50 -2.74 17.82 15.43
C LEU A 50 -2.52 18.09 16.93
N LYS A 51 -1.32 17.81 17.48
CA LYS A 51 -1.03 17.92 18.92
C LYS A 51 -1.31 19.31 19.53
N ASP A 52 -1.15 20.36 18.74
CA ASP A 52 -1.32 21.75 19.15
C ASP A 52 -2.69 22.33 18.71
N MET A 53 -3.59 21.49 18.20
CA MET A 53 -4.94 21.84 17.74
C MET A 53 -5.99 21.18 18.63
N ASP A 54 -7.11 21.88 18.86
CA ASP A 54 -8.24 21.31 19.62
C ASP A 54 -9.11 20.43 18.69
N VAL A 55 -8.54 19.32 18.22
CA VAL A 55 -9.21 18.34 17.37
C VAL A 55 -9.17 16.97 18.05
N LYS A 56 -10.36 16.42 18.32
CA LYS A 56 -10.51 15.11 18.91
C LYS A 56 -10.45 14.01 17.86
N VAL A 57 -9.43 13.14 17.97
CA VAL A 57 -9.19 12.01 17.08
C VAL A 57 -9.40 10.71 17.84
N ALA A 58 -10.17 9.78 17.28
CA ALA A 58 -10.36 8.44 17.84
C ALA A 58 -9.85 7.34 16.91
N LEU A 59 -9.44 6.22 17.50
CA LEU A 59 -9.10 4.99 16.80
C LEU A 59 -10.19 3.94 17.06
N LEU A 60 -10.75 3.36 16.00
CA LEU A 60 -11.78 2.32 16.08
C LEU A 60 -11.41 1.15 15.16
N THR A 61 -11.01 0.03 15.77
CA THR A 61 -10.64 -1.22 15.07
C THR A 61 -11.41 -2.41 15.61
N GLY A 62 -11.22 -3.59 15.00
CA GLY A 62 -11.78 -4.84 15.54
C GLY A 62 -11.27 -5.19 16.93
N ALA A 63 -10.02 -4.82 17.27
CA ALA A 63 -9.42 -5.07 18.59
C ALA A 63 -9.82 -4.05 19.66
N THR A 64 -10.55 -2.97 19.31
CA THR A 64 -11.00 -1.97 20.29
C THR A 64 -11.89 -2.61 21.34
N LYS A 65 -11.45 -2.54 22.62
CA LYS A 65 -12.17 -3.15 23.75
C LYS A 65 -13.57 -2.58 23.91
N LYS A 66 -14.53 -3.41 24.31
CA LYS A 66 -15.93 -3.01 24.47
C LYS A 66 -16.09 -1.73 25.32
N ARG A 67 -15.39 -1.64 26.44
CA ARG A 67 -15.46 -0.47 27.35
C ARG A 67 -15.01 0.83 26.66
N GLU A 68 -14.05 0.76 25.75
CA GLU A 68 -13.58 1.93 24.99
C GLU A 68 -14.56 2.24 23.85
N ARG A 69 -15.06 1.21 23.20
CA ARG A 69 -16.07 1.32 22.14
C ARG A 69 -17.35 1.97 22.66
N ASP A 70 -17.81 1.59 23.87
CA ASP A 70 -18.99 2.17 24.51
C ASP A 70 -18.84 3.68 24.82
N LYS A 71 -17.61 4.21 24.84
CA LYS A 71 -17.34 5.65 24.97
C LYS A 71 -17.20 6.34 23.62
N ILE A 72 -16.53 5.68 22.67
CA ILE A 72 -16.22 6.26 21.37
C ILE A 72 -17.48 6.41 20.51
N LEU A 73 -18.36 5.40 20.49
CA LEU A 73 -19.56 5.42 19.62
C LEU A 73 -20.51 6.57 19.93
N PRO A 74 -20.90 6.85 21.19
CA PRO A 74 -21.73 8.01 21.51
C PRO A 74 -21.04 9.35 21.18
N ALA A 75 -19.72 9.43 21.41
CA ALA A 75 -18.93 10.63 21.12
C ALA A 75 -18.78 10.92 19.61
N ILE A 76 -18.85 9.90 18.76
CA ILE A 76 -18.96 10.06 17.31
C ILE A 76 -20.36 10.55 16.95
N ALA A 77 -21.40 9.92 17.52
CA ALA A 77 -22.79 10.23 17.19
C ALA A 77 -23.24 11.63 17.62
N ASN A 78 -22.65 12.20 18.66
CA ASN A 78 -22.92 13.57 19.10
C ASN A 78 -21.96 14.63 18.54
N GLY A 79 -20.98 14.22 17.69
CA GLY A 79 -20.03 15.14 17.04
C GLY A 79 -18.84 15.57 17.90
N GLU A 80 -18.68 15.03 19.13
CA GLU A 80 -17.52 15.36 19.96
C GLU A 80 -16.21 14.87 19.37
N ILE A 81 -16.22 13.70 18.72
CA ILE A 81 -15.07 13.17 17.95
C ILE A 81 -15.20 13.63 16.51
N GLN A 82 -14.24 14.39 16.07
CA GLN A 82 -14.25 15.04 14.76
C GLN A 82 -13.57 14.19 13.68
N ILE A 83 -12.51 13.46 14.04
CA ILE A 83 -11.80 12.56 13.13
C ILE A 83 -11.81 11.14 13.70
N VAL A 84 -12.23 10.16 12.89
CA VAL A 84 -12.20 8.75 13.27
C VAL A 84 -11.30 7.98 12.31
N ILE A 85 -10.28 7.32 12.85
CA ILE A 85 -9.39 6.46 12.07
C ILE A 85 -9.66 5.01 12.48
N GLY A 86 -9.72 4.11 11.50
CA GLY A 86 -10.01 2.72 11.84
C GLY A 86 -9.89 1.77 10.66
N THR A 87 -10.40 0.56 10.87
CA THR A 87 -10.48 -0.49 9.86
C THR A 87 -11.93 -0.63 9.35
N HIS A 88 -12.27 -1.79 8.80
CA HIS A 88 -13.66 -2.12 8.43
C HIS A 88 -14.67 -1.93 9.57
N ALA A 89 -14.23 -1.82 10.82
CA ALA A 89 -15.10 -1.48 11.95
C ALA A 89 -15.87 -0.15 11.75
N LEU A 90 -15.33 0.78 10.95
CA LEU A 90 -15.98 2.07 10.64
C LEU A 90 -17.27 1.92 9.79
N ILE A 91 -17.39 0.85 9.04
CA ILE A 91 -18.58 0.60 8.20
C ILE A 91 -19.68 -0.22 8.90
N GLU A 92 -19.43 -0.68 10.12
CA GLU A 92 -20.46 -1.37 10.92
C GLU A 92 -21.66 -0.45 11.21
N ASP A 93 -22.88 -0.99 11.21
CA ASP A 93 -24.10 -0.20 11.40
C ASP A 93 -24.17 0.51 12.75
N THR A 94 -23.46 -0.02 13.74
CA THR A 94 -23.34 0.59 15.08
C THR A 94 -22.57 1.90 15.11
N VAL A 95 -21.77 2.20 14.06
CA VAL A 95 -21.03 3.45 13.94
C VAL A 95 -21.90 4.47 13.23
N VAL A 96 -22.43 5.43 13.96
CA VAL A 96 -23.27 6.52 13.46
C VAL A 96 -22.50 7.83 13.60
N PHE A 97 -22.39 8.59 12.52
CA PHE A 97 -21.79 9.93 12.52
C PHE A 97 -22.87 10.98 12.68
N SER A 98 -22.56 12.07 13.40
CA SER A 98 -23.42 13.25 13.46
C SER A 98 -23.53 13.95 12.12
N SER A 99 -22.40 14.20 11.45
CA SER A 99 -22.30 14.86 10.15
C SER A 99 -21.03 14.45 9.43
N LEU A 100 -21.02 13.27 8.82
CA LEU A 100 -19.87 12.82 8.04
C LEU A 100 -19.79 13.57 6.70
N GLY A 101 -18.76 14.38 6.50
CA GLY A 101 -18.55 15.12 5.24
C GLY A 101 -17.46 14.52 4.36
N LEU A 102 -16.48 13.81 4.94
CA LEU A 102 -15.37 13.21 4.19
C LEU A 102 -15.04 11.79 4.70
N ALA A 103 -14.99 10.84 3.78
CA ALA A 103 -14.46 9.50 4.03
C ALA A 103 -13.20 9.26 3.19
N ILE A 104 -12.10 8.93 3.85
CA ILE A 104 -10.83 8.57 3.20
C ILE A 104 -10.65 7.07 3.26
N ILE A 105 -10.30 6.45 2.14
CA ILE A 105 -10.03 5.02 2.01
C ILE A 105 -8.59 4.83 1.56
N ASP A 106 -7.75 4.27 2.42
CA ASP A 106 -6.35 3.97 2.08
C ASP A 106 -6.23 2.54 1.54
N GLU A 107 -5.39 2.36 0.50
CA GLU A 107 -5.13 1.07 -0.17
C GLU A 107 -6.42 0.36 -0.64
N GLN A 108 -7.19 1.04 -1.47
CA GLN A 108 -8.52 0.61 -1.93
C GLN A 108 -8.58 -0.81 -2.53
N HIS A 109 -7.51 -1.31 -3.15
CA HIS A 109 -7.51 -2.64 -3.77
C HIS A 109 -7.86 -3.78 -2.79
N ARG A 110 -7.89 -3.49 -1.48
CA ARG A 110 -8.30 -4.40 -0.41
C ARG A 110 -9.76 -4.22 0.03
N PHE A 111 -10.51 -3.26 -0.56
CA PHE A 111 -11.90 -2.98 -0.22
C PHE A 111 -12.83 -3.17 -1.43
N GLY A 112 -13.88 -3.96 -1.27
CA GLY A 112 -14.89 -4.17 -2.31
C GLY A 112 -15.81 -2.96 -2.55
N VAL A 113 -16.47 -2.92 -3.71
CA VAL A 113 -17.45 -1.87 -4.09
C VAL A 113 -18.58 -1.75 -3.05
N GLU A 114 -19.03 -2.88 -2.50
CA GLU A 114 -20.09 -2.90 -1.48
C GLU A 114 -19.71 -2.19 -0.19
N GLN A 115 -18.44 -2.28 0.23
CA GLN A 115 -17.94 -1.63 1.44
C GLN A 115 -17.90 -0.10 1.27
N ARG A 116 -17.61 0.38 0.06
CA ARG A 116 -17.66 1.83 -0.26
C ARG A 116 -19.09 2.34 -0.22
N SER A 117 -20.04 1.60 -0.78
CA SER A 117 -21.45 2.01 -0.79
C SER A 117 -22.02 2.14 0.63
N LYS A 118 -21.52 1.36 1.60
CA LYS A 118 -21.91 1.48 3.01
C LYS A 118 -21.42 2.80 3.63
N LEU A 119 -20.24 3.29 3.26
CA LEU A 119 -19.75 4.61 3.72
C LEU A 119 -20.62 5.76 3.20
N TRP A 120 -21.07 5.71 1.95
CA TRP A 120 -21.96 6.73 1.38
C TRP A 120 -23.30 6.83 2.11
N ARG A 121 -23.78 5.72 2.70
CA ARG A 121 -25.04 5.68 3.46
C ARG A 121 -24.92 6.11 4.93
N LYS A 122 -23.70 6.39 5.40
CA LYS A 122 -23.43 6.75 6.80
C LYS A 122 -23.92 8.17 7.16
N ASN A 123 -24.17 9.02 6.19
CA ASN A 123 -24.84 10.30 6.39
C ASN A 123 -26.17 10.29 5.63
N THR A 124 -27.25 10.62 6.33
CA THR A 124 -28.62 10.64 5.76
C THR A 124 -29.00 12.00 5.16
N GLN A 125 -28.26 13.07 5.48
CA GLN A 125 -28.57 14.43 5.04
C GLN A 125 -27.74 14.85 3.82
N VAL A 126 -26.44 14.51 3.81
CA VAL A 126 -25.51 14.87 2.72
C VAL A 126 -24.63 13.65 2.43
N VAL A 127 -24.48 13.31 1.15
CA VAL A 127 -23.55 12.24 0.74
C VAL A 127 -22.13 12.69 1.03
N PRO A 128 -21.34 11.94 1.82
CA PRO A 128 -19.98 12.33 2.13
C PRO A 128 -19.09 12.28 0.88
N HIS A 129 -18.18 13.22 0.76
CA HIS A 129 -17.10 13.12 -0.22
C HIS A 129 -16.20 11.92 0.07
N VAL A 130 -15.76 11.23 -0.98
CA VAL A 130 -14.88 10.09 -0.84
C VAL A 130 -13.54 10.39 -1.51
N LEU A 131 -12.46 10.26 -0.73
CA LEU A 131 -11.08 10.29 -1.19
C LEU A 131 -10.48 8.90 -1.09
N VAL A 132 -10.21 8.30 -2.22
CA VAL A 132 -9.53 7.01 -2.30
C VAL A 132 -8.04 7.26 -2.49
N MET A 133 -7.20 6.64 -1.69
CA MET A 133 -5.75 6.72 -1.81
C MET A 133 -5.17 5.36 -2.20
N THR A 134 -4.18 5.36 -3.07
CA THR A 134 -3.43 4.14 -3.41
C THR A 134 -1.95 4.44 -3.60
N ALA A 135 -1.11 3.54 -3.05
CA ALA A 135 0.33 3.55 -3.29
C ALA A 135 0.73 2.66 -4.47
N THR A 136 -0.22 1.93 -5.04
CA THR A 136 0.00 1.20 -6.29
C THR A 136 -0.25 2.17 -7.44
N PRO A 137 0.76 2.59 -8.19
CA PRO A 137 0.53 3.34 -9.40
C PRO A 137 -0.30 2.49 -10.36
N ILE A 138 -1.44 3.03 -10.76
CA ILE A 138 -2.31 2.42 -11.77
C ILE A 138 -2.11 3.24 -13.04
N PRO A 139 -1.85 2.62 -14.21
CA PRO A 139 -1.79 3.36 -15.45
C PRO A 139 -3.02 4.26 -15.60
N ARG A 140 -2.81 5.52 -16.03
CA ARG A 140 -3.91 6.51 -16.11
C ARG A 140 -5.11 5.98 -16.87
N THR A 141 -4.86 5.29 -17.98
CA THR A 141 -5.87 4.66 -18.83
C THR A 141 -6.70 3.62 -18.09
N LEU A 142 -6.04 2.76 -17.33
CA LEU A 142 -6.71 1.75 -16.54
C LEU A 142 -7.49 2.37 -15.36
N ALA A 143 -6.94 3.42 -14.73
CA ALA A 143 -7.62 4.14 -13.66
C ALA A 143 -8.92 4.80 -14.16
N MET A 144 -8.90 5.42 -15.34
CA MET A 144 -10.09 6.02 -15.96
C MET A 144 -11.17 5.01 -16.33
N THR A 145 -10.77 3.76 -16.60
CA THR A 145 -11.71 2.71 -16.97
C THR A 145 -12.29 2.00 -15.76
N LEU A 146 -11.45 1.66 -14.78
CA LEU A 146 -11.86 0.93 -13.58
C LEU A 146 -12.56 1.81 -12.56
N TYR A 147 -12.24 3.10 -12.54
CA TYR A 147 -12.74 4.10 -11.60
C TYR A 147 -13.34 5.30 -12.35
N GLY A 148 -14.10 5.02 -13.41
CA GLY A 148 -14.68 6.05 -14.30
C GLY A 148 -15.56 7.07 -13.58
N ASP A 149 -16.10 6.71 -12.41
CA ASP A 149 -16.83 7.55 -11.48
C ASP A 149 -15.95 8.46 -10.62
N LEU A 150 -14.61 8.28 -10.62
CA LEU A 150 -13.69 9.06 -9.82
C LEU A 150 -12.76 9.91 -10.68
N ASP A 151 -12.64 11.18 -10.32
CA ASP A 151 -11.56 12.04 -10.82
C ASP A 151 -10.23 11.58 -10.24
N VAL A 152 -9.19 11.61 -11.06
CA VAL A 152 -7.84 11.17 -10.68
C VAL A 152 -6.94 12.38 -10.39
N SER A 153 -6.28 12.35 -9.24
CA SER A 153 -5.19 13.26 -8.89
C SER A 153 -3.92 12.45 -8.66
N VAL A 154 -2.79 12.95 -9.14
CA VAL A 154 -1.50 12.26 -9.08
C VAL A 154 -0.49 13.10 -8.31
N ILE A 155 0.22 12.46 -7.38
CA ILE A 155 1.45 13.01 -6.79
C ILE A 155 2.60 12.31 -7.51
N ASP A 156 3.23 13.01 -8.42
CA ASP A 156 4.28 12.52 -9.31
C ASP A 156 5.70 12.82 -8.81
N GLU A 157 5.82 13.61 -7.76
CA GLU A 157 7.09 13.94 -7.13
C GLU A 157 7.22 13.30 -5.74
N LEU A 158 8.45 13.00 -5.36
CA LEU A 158 8.79 12.56 -4.01
C LEU A 158 9.10 13.77 -3.12
N PRO A 159 8.85 13.69 -1.79
CA PRO A 159 9.22 14.75 -0.87
C PRO A 159 10.70 15.12 -0.97
N PRO A 160 11.05 16.41 -0.75
CA PRO A 160 12.43 16.87 -0.79
C PRO A 160 13.34 16.08 0.17
N GLY A 161 14.57 15.80 -0.27
CA GLY A 161 15.59 15.08 0.52
C GLY A 161 15.52 13.55 0.45
N ARG A 162 14.52 12.99 -0.20
CA ARG A 162 14.43 11.52 -0.41
C ARG A 162 15.38 11.08 -1.53
N LYS A 163 16.27 10.12 -1.20
CA LYS A 163 17.19 9.54 -2.19
C LYS A 163 16.50 8.41 -2.98
N PRO A 164 16.72 8.30 -4.30
CA PRO A 164 16.26 7.17 -5.08
C PRO A 164 16.80 5.85 -4.52
N ILE A 165 15.95 4.82 -4.48
CA ILE A 165 16.36 3.50 -4.02
C ILE A 165 17.17 2.82 -5.12
N LYS A 166 18.40 2.42 -4.81
CA LYS A 166 19.27 1.71 -5.75
C LYS A 166 18.80 0.26 -5.87
N THR A 167 18.26 -0.11 -7.03
CA THR A 167 17.81 -1.48 -7.30
C THR A 167 18.92 -2.26 -8.00
N ILE A 168 19.20 -3.48 -7.51
CA ILE A 168 20.26 -4.36 -8.01
C ILE A 168 19.65 -5.74 -8.25
N HIS A 169 20.00 -6.39 -9.35
CA HIS A 169 19.65 -7.78 -9.61
C HIS A 169 20.86 -8.68 -9.42
N LEU A 170 20.69 -9.74 -8.65
CA LEU A 170 21.69 -10.78 -8.40
C LEU A 170 21.10 -12.17 -8.69
N TYR A 171 21.93 -13.04 -9.23
CA TYR A 171 21.58 -14.45 -9.33
C TYR A 171 21.88 -15.18 -8.01
N ASP A 172 21.17 -16.25 -7.74
CA ASP A 172 21.27 -17.09 -6.54
C ASP A 172 22.68 -17.65 -6.26
N ASN A 173 23.49 -17.83 -7.32
CA ASN A 173 24.89 -18.25 -7.18
C ASN A 173 25.81 -17.16 -6.60
N ARG A 174 25.33 -15.92 -6.45
CA ARG A 174 26.07 -14.80 -5.85
C ARG A 174 25.62 -14.44 -4.43
N LYS A 175 25.02 -15.39 -3.70
CA LYS A 175 24.54 -15.15 -2.32
C LYS A 175 25.67 -14.78 -1.35
N ALA A 176 26.90 -15.24 -1.57
CA ALA A 176 28.04 -14.83 -0.75
C ALA A 176 28.28 -13.30 -0.82
N ASP A 177 28.28 -12.74 -2.02
CA ASP A 177 28.42 -11.28 -2.21
C ASP A 177 27.27 -10.50 -1.54
N LEU A 178 26.05 -11.06 -1.61
CA LEU A 178 24.89 -10.49 -0.93
C LEU A 178 25.10 -10.47 0.58
N PHE A 179 25.52 -11.59 1.19
CA PHE A 179 25.72 -11.66 2.64
C PHE A 179 26.80 -10.71 3.13
N ASP A 180 27.91 -10.57 2.40
CA ASP A 180 28.95 -9.60 2.71
C ASP A 180 28.44 -8.15 2.64
N PHE A 181 27.65 -7.83 1.61
CA PHE A 181 26.97 -6.55 1.49
C PHE A 181 26.02 -6.28 2.68
N LEU A 182 25.16 -7.25 3.02
CA LEU A 182 24.23 -7.11 4.15
C LEU A 182 24.97 -6.89 5.46
N ARG A 183 26.06 -7.65 5.71
CA ARG A 183 26.89 -7.49 6.90
C ARG A 183 27.50 -6.10 6.98
N SER A 184 27.91 -5.53 5.83
CA SER A 184 28.44 -4.18 5.78
C SER A 184 27.38 -3.12 6.13
N GLU A 185 26.13 -3.30 5.68
CA GLU A 185 25.04 -2.38 5.96
C GLU A 185 24.59 -2.48 7.43
N ILE A 186 24.50 -3.70 7.97
CA ILE A 186 24.14 -3.92 9.38
C ILE A 186 25.20 -3.31 10.33
N ARG A 187 26.48 -3.42 10.00
CA ARG A 187 27.57 -2.76 10.76
C ARG A 187 27.46 -1.24 10.80
N LYS A 188 26.78 -0.63 9.81
CA LYS A 188 26.45 0.81 9.80
C LYS A 188 25.22 1.14 10.65
N GLY A 189 24.68 0.16 11.38
CA GLY A 189 23.48 0.30 12.21
C GLY A 189 22.17 0.19 11.45
N ARG A 190 22.15 -0.30 10.21
CA ARG A 190 20.96 -0.41 9.36
C ARG A 190 20.26 -1.75 9.53
N GLN A 191 18.97 -1.77 9.18
CA GLN A 191 18.16 -2.97 9.24
C GLN A 191 17.79 -3.46 7.84
N VAL A 192 17.53 -4.77 7.74
CA VAL A 192 17.32 -5.49 6.48
C VAL A 192 15.98 -6.20 6.50
N TYR A 193 15.19 -6.01 5.45
CA TYR A 193 14.06 -6.87 5.09
C TYR A 193 14.50 -7.95 4.11
N VAL A 194 14.06 -9.18 4.32
CA VAL A 194 14.21 -10.29 3.36
C VAL A 194 12.83 -10.87 3.10
N VAL A 195 12.36 -10.81 1.86
CA VAL A 195 11.00 -11.22 1.49
C VAL A 195 11.04 -12.43 0.59
N TYR A 196 10.28 -13.45 0.96
CA TYR A 196 10.07 -14.68 0.21
C TYR A 196 8.69 -14.66 -0.46
N PRO A 197 8.53 -15.19 -1.68
CA PRO A 197 7.24 -15.26 -2.34
C PRO A 197 6.29 -16.19 -1.58
N LEU A 198 4.99 -15.86 -1.64
CA LEU A 198 3.89 -16.73 -1.23
C LEU A 198 2.95 -16.87 -2.43
N ILE A 199 2.83 -18.09 -2.98
CA ILE A 199 2.05 -18.36 -4.17
C ILE A 199 0.85 -19.22 -3.79
N GLU A 200 -0.33 -18.79 -4.21
CA GLU A 200 -1.56 -19.58 -4.06
C GLU A 200 -1.40 -20.97 -4.66
N GLY A 201 -1.77 -21.99 -3.90
CA GLY A 201 -1.65 -23.40 -4.29
C GLY A 201 -0.33 -24.08 -3.95
N ASN A 202 0.71 -23.34 -3.56
CA ASN A 202 2.03 -23.85 -3.16
C ASN A 202 2.46 -23.42 -1.75
N GLU A 203 1.54 -22.98 -0.93
CA GLU A 203 1.80 -22.39 0.38
C GLU A 203 2.74 -23.21 1.29
N LYS A 204 2.61 -24.56 1.27
CA LYS A 204 3.46 -25.42 2.11
C LYS A 204 4.93 -25.33 1.71
N LEU A 205 5.23 -25.28 0.40
CA LEU A 205 6.61 -25.17 -0.11
C LEU A 205 7.18 -23.78 0.13
N ASP A 206 6.34 -22.72 -0.01
CA ASP A 206 6.76 -21.36 0.18
C ASP A 206 7.06 -21.06 1.66
N TYR A 207 6.26 -21.60 2.60
CA TYR A 207 6.57 -21.53 4.03
C TYR A 207 7.85 -22.30 4.39
N LYS A 208 8.04 -23.49 3.80
CA LYS A 208 9.27 -24.24 3.99
C LYS A 208 10.48 -23.47 3.46
N SER A 209 10.36 -22.82 2.30
CA SER A 209 11.44 -21.97 1.75
C SER A 209 11.78 -20.79 2.66
N LEU A 210 10.80 -20.21 3.35
CA LEU A 210 11.02 -19.17 4.35
C LEU A 210 11.74 -19.74 5.59
N GLU A 211 11.30 -20.90 6.11
CA GLU A 211 11.91 -21.57 7.26
C GLU A 211 13.35 -21.98 6.95
N ASP A 212 13.59 -22.64 5.81
CA ASP A 212 14.94 -22.99 5.36
C ASP A 212 15.84 -21.73 5.21
N GLY A 213 15.26 -20.64 4.68
CA GLY A 213 15.95 -19.36 4.60
C GLY A 213 16.26 -18.76 5.96
N PHE A 214 15.33 -18.86 6.91
CA PHE A 214 15.52 -18.37 8.27
C PHE A 214 16.69 -19.07 8.96
N ASP A 215 16.78 -20.40 8.85
CA ASP A 215 17.88 -21.18 9.41
C ASP A 215 19.22 -20.75 8.80
N VAL A 216 19.28 -20.57 7.47
CA VAL A 216 20.49 -20.07 6.79
C VAL A 216 20.89 -18.68 7.29
N PHE A 217 19.93 -17.77 7.43
CA PHE A 217 20.23 -16.42 7.92
C PHE A 217 20.64 -16.41 9.39
N GLN A 218 20.09 -17.27 10.25
CA GLN A 218 20.53 -17.42 11.63
C GLN A 218 21.98 -17.94 11.72
N ASP A 219 22.34 -18.91 10.89
CA ASP A 219 23.68 -19.47 10.88
C ASP A 219 24.71 -18.46 10.35
N VAL A 220 24.40 -17.81 9.22
CA VAL A 220 25.32 -16.85 8.56
C VAL A 220 25.46 -15.56 9.36
N PHE A 221 24.41 -15.11 10.03
CA PHE A 221 24.37 -13.86 10.81
C PHE A 221 24.22 -14.12 12.31
N SER A 222 24.91 -15.16 12.83
CA SER A 222 24.83 -15.54 14.25
C SER A 222 25.19 -14.42 15.23
N GLU A 223 25.92 -13.39 14.77
CA GLU A 223 26.24 -12.19 15.54
C GLU A 223 25.10 -11.16 15.64
N TYR A 224 24.02 -11.34 14.86
CA TYR A 224 22.86 -10.42 14.79
C TYR A 224 21.57 -11.14 15.14
N LYS A 225 20.58 -10.38 15.59
CA LYS A 225 19.24 -10.92 15.82
C LYS A 225 18.44 -10.97 14.53
N VAL A 226 17.93 -12.15 14.23
CA VAL A 226 17.06 -12.43 13.09
C VAL A 226 15.69 -12.79 13.59
N CYS A 227 14.63 -12.23 13.02
CA CYS A 227 13.25 -12.63 13.28
C CYS A 227 12.51 -12.95 11.99
N MET A 228 11.39 -13.65 12.12
CA MET A 228 10.55 -14.08 11.01
C MET A 228 9.10 -13.69 11.24
N VAL A 229 8.41 -13.29 10.16
CA VAL A 229 6.97 -12.98 10.18
C VAL A 229 6.27 -13.58 8.96
N HIS A 230 5.21 -14.35 9.17
CA HIS A 230 4.43 -14.95 8.09
C HIS A 230 2.94 -15.09 8.44
N GLY A 231 2.09 -15.37 7.43
CA GLY A 231 0.65 -15.38 7.54
C GLY A 231 0.07 -16.31 8.62
N LYS A 232 0.71 -17.46 8.87
CA LYS A 232 0.24 -18.48 9.82
C LYS A 232 0.54 -18.17 11.30
N MET A 233 1.41 -17.20 11.59
CA MET A 233 1.69 -16.80 12.98
C MET A 233 0.47 -16.18 13.64
N LYS A 234 0.33 -16.34 14.96
CA LYS A 234 -0.69 -15.64 15.75
C LYS A 234 -0.43 -14.13 15.73
N ALA A 235 -1.49 -13.34 15.84
CA ALA A 235 -1.40 -11.88 15.81
C ALA A 235 -0.39 -11.33 16.83
N ALA A 236 -0.44 -11.83 18.06
CA ALA A 236 0.48 -11.40 19.14
C ALA A 236 1.96 -11.70 18.83
N GLU A 237 2.25 -12.82 18.18
CA GLU A 237 3.62 -13.20 17.79
C GLU A 237 4.13 -12.28 16.65
N LYS A 238 3.26 -11.97 15.68
CA LYS A 238 3.56 -11.01 14.60
C LYS A 238 3.85 -9.62 15.16
N ASP A 239 3.00 -9.16 16.07
CA ASP A 239 3.13 -7.84 16.70
C ASP A 239 4.42 -7.74 17.49
N LEU A 240 4.79 -8.79 18.25
CA LEU A 240 6.03 -8.83 19.00
C LEU A 240 7.26 -8.77 18.08
N ALA A 241 7.31 -9.61 17.04
CA ALA A 241 8.42 -9.63 16.07
C ALA A 241 8.56 -8.27 15.37
N MET A 242 7.43 -7.67 14.97
CA MET A 242 7.43 -6.34 14.35
C MET A 242 7.88 -5.24 15.32
N GLN A 243 7.48 -5.28 16.59
CA GLN A 243 7.93 -4.33 17.61
C GLN A 243 9.43 -4.43 17.85
N GLN A 244 9.99 -5.63 17.94
CA GLN A 244 11.43 -5.85 18.08
C GLN A 244 12.21 -5.34 16.86
N PHE A 245 11.64 -5.45 15.67
CA PHE A 245 12.25 -4.90 14.46
C PHE A 245 12.16 -3.38 14.41
N VAL A 246 11.00 -2.80 14.71
CA VAL A 246 10.81 -1.34 14.75
C VAL A 246 11.69 -0.66 15.80
N SER A 247 11.87 -1.31 16.97
CA SER A 247 12.76 -0.79 18.03
C SER A 247 14.26 -0.91 17.72
N GLY A 248 14.65 -1.63 16.64
CA GLY A 248 16.04 -1.88 16.30
C GLY A 248 16.70 -3.01 17.10
N GLU A 249 15.94 -3.70 17.94
CA GLU A 249 16.44 -4.87 18.67
C GLU A 249 16.82 -6.02 17.73
N THR A 250 16.08 -6.16 16.63
CA THR A 250 16.33 -7.13 15.57
C THR A 250 16.85 -6.42 14.31
N GLN A 251 17.94 -6.94 13.73
CA GLN A 251 18.59 -6.34 12.56
C GLN A 251 18.07 -6.88 11.24
N ILE A 252 17.60 -8.12 11.21
CA ILE A 252 17.13 -8.79 9.98
C ILE A 252 15.73 -9.32 10.23
N LEU A 253 14.79 -8.96 9.36
CA LEU A 253 13.42 -9.47 9.36
C LEU A 253 13.17 -10.25 8.08
N LEU A 254 12.95 -11.58 8.21
CA LEU A 254 12.47 -12.40 7.12
C LEU A 254 10.95 -12.46 7.12
N ALA A 255 10.33 -12.37 5.93
CA ALA A 255 8.89 -12.53 5.86
C ALA A 255 8.41 -13.04 4.50
N THR A 256 7.17 -13.51 4.48
CA THR A 256 6.42 -13.66 3.25
C THR A 256 5.82 -12.30 2.83
N THR A 257 5.09 -12.26 1.70
CA THR A 257 4.42 -11.06 1.17
C THR A 257 3.50 -10.32 2.15
N VAL A 258 3.25 -10.88 3.34
CA VAL A 258 2.48 -10.24 4.44
C VAL A 258 3.06 -8.89 4.89
N ILE A 259 4.35 -8.60 4.60
CA ILE A 259 4.96 -7.26 4.82
C ILE A 259 4.38 -6.17 3.90
N GLU A 260 3.51 -6.50 2.97
CA GLU A 260 2.77 -5.48 2.20
C GLU A 260 2.02 -4.49 3.11
N VAL A 261 1.87 -4.83 4.38
CA VAL A 261 1.18 -4.04 5.39
C VAL A 261 2.11 -3.01 6.02
N GLY A 262 2.22 -1.90 5.38
CA GLY A 262 2.43 -0.52 5.80
C GLY A 262 3.31 -0.13 6.99
N VAL A 263 4.05 -1.01 7.65
CA VAL A 263 4.88 -0.64 8.81
C VAL A 263 6.05 0.23 8.35
N ASN A 264 6.13 1.42 8.93
CA ASN A 264 7.22 2.36 8.67
C ASN A 264 8.39 2.07 9.61
N VAL A 265 9.52 1.60 9.05
CA VAL A 265 10.79 1.43 9.78
C VAL A 265 11.85 2.30 9.09
N PRO A 266 12.07 3.54 9.56
CA PRO A 266 12.99 4.47 8.90
C PRO A 266 14.41 3.96 8.77
N ASN A 267 14.86 3.12 9.71
CA ASN A 267 16.20 2.53 9.75
C ASN A 267 16.37 1.31 8.82
N ALA A 268 15.27 0.73 8.32
CA ALA A 268 15.33 -0.35 7.34
C ALA A 268 15.68 0.21 5.96
N SER A 269 16.93 0.10 5.57
CA SER A 269 17.47 0.66 4.33
C SER A 269 17.76 -0.36 3.25
N VAL A 270 17.67 -1.66 3.55
CA VAL A 270 17.89 -2.73 2.59
C VAL A 270 16.68 -3.65 2.51
N MET A 271 16.20 -3.85 1.29
CA MET A 271 15.17 -4.82 0.92
C MET A 271 15.80 -5.90 0.04
N VAL A 272 15.75 -7.13 0.48
CA VAL A 272 16.11 -8.30 -0.32
C VAL A 272 14.83 -9.02 -0.72
N ILE A 273 14.66 -9.31 -1.99
CA ILE A 273 13.51 -10.07 -2.51
C ILE A 273 14.02 -11.36 -3.12
N GLU A 274 13.80 -12.47 -2.41
CA GLU A 274 14.19 -13.81 -2.85
C GLU A 274 13.20 -14.33 -3.90
N SER A 275 13.73 -15.05 -4.88
CA SER A 275 12.95 -15.55 -6.04
C SER A 275 12.12 -14.43 -6.69
N ALA A 276 12.76 -13.28 -6.96
CA ALA A 276 12.10 -12.07 -7.45
C ALA A 276 11.34 -12.27 -8.76
N GLU A 277 11.75 -13.26 -9.58
CA GLU A 277 11.05 -13.65 -10.82
C GLU A 277 9.62 -14.15 -10.61
N ARG A 278 9.28 -14.53 -9.37
CA ARG A 278 7.95 -15.05 -9.00
C ARG A 278 6.96 -13.94 -8.64
N PHE A 279 7.43 -12.70 -8.52
CA PHE A 279 6.59 -11.54 -8.20
C PHE A 279 6.14 -10.78 -9.44
N GLY A 280 4.96 -10.19 -9.36
CA GLY A 280 4.52 -9.18 -10.33
C GLY A 280 5.27 -7.85 -10.15
N LEU A 281 5.33 -7.04 -11.22
CA LEU A 281 6.02 -5.73 -11.19
C LEU A 281 5.46 -4.81 -10.11
N SER A 282 4.14 -4.75 -9.97
CA SER A 282 3.47 -3.94 -8.95
C SER A 282 3.86 -4.36 -7.54
N GLN A 283 3.96 -5.68 -7.27
CA GLN A 283 4.39 -6.21 -5.97
C GLN A 283 5.86 -5.87 -5.68
N LEU A 284 6.75 -6.06 -6.66
CA LEU A 284 8.17 -5.69 -6.54
C LEU A 284 8.32 -4.20 -6.22
N HIS A 285 7.55 -3.34 -6.90
CA HIS A 285 7.55 -1.90 -6.67
C HIS A 285 7.07 -1.54 -5.26
N GLN A 286 5.98 -2.15 -4.79
CA GLN A 286 5.47 -1.94 -3.43
C GLN A 286 6.47 -2.38 -2.37
N LEU A 287 7.11 -3.55 -2.54
CA LEU A 287 8.14 -4.05 -1.63
C LEU A 287 9.36 -3.12 -1.63
N ARG A 288 9.83 -2.67 -2.80
CA ARG A 288 10.91 -1.68 -2.91
C ARG A 288 10.58 -0.41 -2.14
N GLY A 289 9.35 0.07 -2.22
CA GLY A 289 8.89 1.27 -1.51
C GLY A 289 8.84 1.15 0.02
N ARG A 290 9.03 -0.05 0.60
CA ARG A 290 9.10 -0.24 2.06
C ARG A 290 10.40 0.27 2.68
N VAL A 291 11.44 0.43 1.88
CA VAL A 291 12.71 1.06 2.28
C VAL A 291 12.82 2.47 1.67
N GLY A 292 13.87 3.21 2.00
CA GLY A 292 14.07 4.56 1.45
C GLY A 292 13.26 5.65 2.15
N ARG A 293 12.86 5.44 3.40
CA ARG A 293 12.12 6.44 4.20
C ARG A 293 13.03 7.26 5.13
N GLY A 294 14.29 6.84 5.28
CA GLY A 294 15.33 7.59 5.99
C GLY A 294 16.13 8.51 5.07
N ALA A 295 17.01 9.32 5.65
CA ALA A 295 17.92 10.22 4.92
C ALA A 295 19.06 9.48 4.18
N GLU A 296 19.29 8.21 4.53
CA GLU A 296 20.38 7.41 4.02
C GLU A 296 20.05 6.71 2.69
N GLN A 297 21.10 6.37 1.93
CA GLN A 297 20.93 5.59 0.69
C GLN A 297 20.32 4.22 1.01
N SER A 298 19.24 3.87 0.32
CA SER A 298 18.57 2.59 0.44
C SER A 298 18.73 1.73 -0.79
N PHE A 299 18.66 0.42 -0.59
CA PHE A 299 18.93 -0.58 -1.61
C PHE A 299 17.79 -1.59 -1.69
N CYS A 300 17.47 -2.02 -2.91
CA CYS A 300 16.56 -3.13 -3.18
C CYS A 300 17.33 -4.17 -4.00
N VAL A 301 17.54 -5.35 -3.44
CA VAL A 301 18.26 -6.44 -4.08
C VAL A 301 17.27 -7.51 -4.52
N LEU A 302 17.14 -7.69 -5.82
CA LEU A 302 16.31 -8.71 -6.43
C LEU A 302 17.16 -9.95 -6.64
N VAL A 303 16.86 -11.05 -5.94
CA VAL A 303 17.56 -12.33 -6.09
C VAL A 303 16.70 -13.26 -6.93
N SER A 304 17.28 -13.84 -7.97
CA SER A 304 16.57 -14.76 -8.86
C SER A 304 17.37 -16.01 -9.19
N SER A 305 16.67 -17.04 -9.67
CA SER A 305 17.32 -18.20 -10.25
C SER A 305 18.05 -17.83 -11.54
N TYR A 306 19.05 -18.61 -11.92
CA TYR A 306 19.77 -18.41 -13.17
C TYR A 306 18.90 -18.67 -14.41
N LYS A 307 17.92 -19.57 -14.29
CA LYS A 307 17.01 -19.94 -15.39
C LYS A 307 15.79 -19.02 -15.41
N LEU A 308 15.89 -17.91 -16.14
CA LEU A 308 14.81 -16.97 -16.34
C LEU A 308 14.22 -17.09 -17.73
N SER A 309 12.89 -17.01 -17.86
CA SER A 309 12.24 -16.76 -19.14
C SER A 309 12.54 -15.35 -19.63
N THR A 310 12.34 -15.10 -20.91
CA THR A 310 12.53 -13.76 -21.51
C THR A 310 11.70 -12.69 -20.81
N ASP A 311 10.44 -13.01 -20.46
CA ASP A 311 9.53 -12.06 -19.81
C ASP A 311 9.88 -11.81 -18.34
N MET A 312 10.33 -12.84 -17.62
CA MET A 312 10.85 -12.66 -16.26
C MET A 312 12.09 -11.75 -16.26
N ARG A 313 13.01 -11.96 -17.20
CA ARG A 313 14.20 -11.11 -17.33
C ARG A 313 13.82 -9.65 -17.63
N LYS A 314 12.92 -9.40 -18.60
CA LYS A 314 12.43 -8.05 -18.90
C LYS A 314 11.80 -7.37 -17.68
N ARG A 315 11.00 -8.09 -16.88
CA ARG A 315 10.39 -7.54 -15.66
C ARG A 315 11.46 -7.09 -14.65
N LEU A 316 12.47 -7.93 -14.39
CA LEU A 316 13.56 -7.56 -13.48
C LEU A 316 14.39 -6.38 -14.02
N GLU A 317 14.66 -6.32 -15.33
CA GLU A 317 15.34 -5.20 -15.99
C GLU A 317 14.56 -3.89 -15.84
N ILE A 318 13.23 -3.91 -15.99
CA ILE A 318 12.38 -2.73 -15.76
C ILE A 318 12.53 -2.24 -14.33
N MET A 319 12.49 -3.14 -13.35
CA MET A 319 12.65 -2.79 -11.93
C MET A 319 14.03 -2.19 -11.61
N VAL A 320 15.09 -2.63 -12.28
CA VAL A 320 16.45 -2.10 -12.11
C VAL A 320 16.60 -0.72 -12.74
N ASN A 321 16.01 -0.52 -13.92
CA ASN A 321 16.22 0.66 -14.75
C ASN A 321 15.28 1.83 -14.41
N SER A 322 14.09 1.55 -13.84
CA SER A 322 13.13 2.60 -13.45
C SER A 322 12.87 2.62 -11.96
N SER A 323 12.87 3.83 -11.38
CA SER A 323 12.38 4.11 -10.03
C SER A 323 10.95 4.65 -10.04
N ASN A 324 10.43 5.06 -11.20
CA ASN A 324 9.10 5.66 -11.34
C ASN A 324 8.02 4.57 -11.35
N GLY A 325 7.14 4.61 -10.35
CA GLY A 325 6.07 3.63 -10.22
C GLY A 325 5.07 3.64 -11.38
N PHE A 326 4.82 4.79 -12.00
CA PHE A 326 3.90 4.88 -13.15
C PHE A 326 4.49 4.23 -14.40
N GLU A 327 5.79 4.44 -14.67
CA GLU A 327 6.49 3.76 -15.77
C GLU A 327 6.48 2.24 -15.59
N ILE A 328 6.69 1.77 -14.35
CA ILE A 328 6.65 0.35 -14.00
C ILE A 328 5.24 -0.22 -14.21
N ALA A 329 4.20 0.51 -13.81
CA ALA A 329 2.82 0.09 -13.99
C ALA A 329 2.40 0.03 -15.47
N GLU A 330 2.83 1.00 -16.28
CA GLU A 330 2.61 0.98 -17.74
C GLU A 330 3.35 -0.18 -18.40
N ALA A 331 4.58 -0.45 -17.97
CA ALA A 331 5.35 -1.59 -18.46
C ALA A 331 4.70 -2.93 -18.07
N ASP A 332 4.17 -3.04 -16.85
CA ASP A 332 3.42 -4.23 -16.40
C ASP A 332 2.18 -4.46 -17.27
N LEU A 333 1.42 -3.41 -17.57
CA LEU A 333 0.25 -3.47 -18.45
C LEU A 333 0.62 -3.94 -19.86
N ARG A 334 1.73 -3.42 -20.42
CA ARG A 334 2.22 -3.83 -21.74
C ARG A 334 2.69 -5.29 -21.80
N LEU A 335 3.36 -5.76 -20.74
CA LEU A 335 3.88 -7.13 -20.67
C LEU A 335 2.78 -8.19 -20.46
N ARG A 336 1.71 -7.84 -19.75
CA ARG A 336 0.57 -8.77 -19.52
C ARG A 336 -0.28 -8.96 -20.78
N GLY A 337 -0.31 -7.97 -21.69
CA GLY A 337 -1.18 -8.00 -22.86
C GLY A 337 -2.67 -7.94 -22.50
N GLN A 338 -3.56 -8.10 -23.50
CA GLN A 338 -5.02 -8.05 -23.31
C GLN A 338 -5.59 -9.25 -22.55
N GLY A 339 -4.89 -10.40 -22.50
CA GLY A 339 -5.44 -11.65 -21.99
C GLY A 339 -5.47 -11.77 -20.45
N ASP A 340 -4.59 -11.07 -19.75
CA ASP A 340 -4.38 -11.23 -18.29
C ASP A 340 -5.03 -10.12 -17.44
N LEU A 341 -5.84 -9.23 -18.02
CA LEU A 341 -6.68 -8.30 -17.26
C LEU A 341 -7.73 -9.02 -16.38
N GLU A 342 -7.94 -10.32 -16.62
CA GLU A 342 -8.80 -11.17 -15.80
C GLU A 342 -8.32 -11.35 -14.35
N GLY A 343 -7.03 -11.17 -14.06
CA GLY A 343 -6.48 -11.18 -12.68
C GLY A 343 -6.94 -10.00 -11.82
N THR A 344 -7.50 -8.95 -12.41
CA THR A 344 -8.08 -7.80 -11.70
C THR A 344 -9.59 -7.91 -11.50
N ARG A 345 -10.14 -9.11 -11.37
CA ARG A 345 -11.55 -9.39 -11.07
C ARG A 345 -12.04 -8.82 -9.73
N GLN A 346 -11.81 -7.54 -9.46
CA GLN A 346 -12.46 -6.84 -8.33
C GLN A 346 -13.80 -6.21 -8.71
N SER A 347 -14.17 -6.20 -9.97
CA SER A 347 -15.45 -5.66 -10.46
C SER A 347 -16.00 -6.50 -11.63
N GLY A 348 -16.51 -7.66 -11.31
CA GLY A 348 -17.59 -8.40 -12.02
C GLY A 348 -17.36 -8.80 -13.46
N GLU A 349 -17.01 -8.07 -14.43
CA GLU A 349 -16.84 -8.48 -15.83
C GLU A 349 -15.57 -7.86 -16.43
N GLY A 350 -14.73 -8.68 -17.03
CA GLY A 350 -13.55 -8.22 -17.77
C GLY A 350 -13.98 -7.27 -18.91
N LEU A 351 -13.42 -6.08 -18.94
CA LEU A 351 -13.62 -5.12 -20.03
C LEU A 351 -12.98 -5.66 -21.33
N ASN A 352 -13.69 -6.53 -22.00
CA ASN A 352 -13.32 -7.03 -23.32
C ASN A 352 -13.70 -5.99 -24.39
N LEU A 353 -12.85 -5.00 -24.58
CA LEU A 353 -13.02 -4.04 -25.67
C LEU A 353 -12.69 -4.73 -27.00
N LYS A 354 -13.62 -4.70 -27.98
CA LYS A 354 -13.49 -5.42 -29.25
C LYS A 354 -12.37 -4.90 -30.15
N ILE A 355 -12.08 -3.62 -30.08
CA ILE A 355 -11.14 -2.93 -30.99
C ILE A 355 -10.09 -2.05 -30.28
N ALA A 356 -10.34 -1.63 -29.04
CA ALA A 356 -9.41 -0.78 -28.31
C ALA A 356 -8.51 -1.59 -27.37
N ASN A 357 -7.25 -1.15 -27.27
CA ASN A 357 -6.25 -1.71 -26.38
C ASN A 357 -5.90 -0.68 -25.30
N LEU A 358 -6.29 -0.92 -24.06
CA LEU A 358 -6.05 -0.01 -22.93
C LEU A 358 -4.55 0.30 -22.68
N ALA A 359 -3.66 -0.58 -23.13
CA ALA A 359 -2.22 -0.38 -23.00
C ALA A 359 -1.63 0.56 -24.06
N SER A 360 -2.23 0.66 -25.25
CA SER A 360 -1.76 1.48 -26.36
C SER A 360 -2.61 2.72 -26.64
N ASP A 361 -3.92 2.64 -26.36
CA ASP A 361 -4.90 3.62 -26.85
C ASP A 361 -5.31 4.66 -25.78
N GLY A 362 -4.45 4.89 -24.79
CA GLY A 362 -4.73 5.75 -23.64
C GLY A 362 -5.08 7.19 -24.01
N GLN A 363 -4.45 7.76 -25.04
CA GLN A 363 -4.78 9.11 -25.51
C GLN A 363 -6.18 9.17 -26.13
N ILE A 364 -6.55 8.11 -26.87
CA ILE A 364 -7.88 8.01 -27.48
C ILE A 364 -8.95 7.89 -26.37
N LEU A 365 -8.69 7.10 -25.34
CA LEU A 365 -9.61 6.95 -24.19
C LEU A 365 -9.80 8.28 -23.45
N GLN A 366 -8.73 9.03 -23.21
CA GLN A 366 -8.81 10.34 -22.59
C GLN A 366 -9.67 11.31 -23.45
N PHE A 367 -9.39 11.38 -24.73
CA PHE A 367 -10.15 12.22 -25.66
C PHE A 367 -11.63 11.82 -25.69
N ALA A 368 -11.94 10.53 -25.76
CA ALA A 368 -13.32 10.03 -25.76
C ALA A 368 -14.06 10.38 -24.46
N ARG A 369 -13.38 10.32 -23.30
CA ARG A 369 -13.92 10.73 -22.01
C ARG A 369 -14.23 12.24 -21.98
N ASP A 370 -13.26 13.07 -22.42
CA ASP A 370 -13.42 14.52 -22.42
C ASP A 370 -14.61 14.94 -23.31
N MET A 371 -14.74 14.30 -24.49
CA MET A 371 -15.89 14.49 -25.37
C MET A 371 -17.21 14.04 -24.75
N ALA A 372 -17.21 12.90 -24.04
CA ALA A 372 -18.43 12.42 -23.37
C ALA A 372 -18.88 13.37 -22.25
N ILE A 373 -17.94 13.96 -21.49
CA ILE A 373 -18.24 14.98 -20.47
C ILE A 373 -18.83 16.23 -21.14
N GLU A 374 -18.22 16.72 -22.21
CA GLU A 374 -18.72 17.88 -22.95
C GLU A 374 -20.13 17.67 -23.49
N VAL A 375 -20.42 16.48 -24.02
CA VAL A 375 -21.78 16.11 -24.50
C VAL A 375 -22.78 16.10 -23.35
N LEU A 376 -22.45 15.49 -22.21
CA LEU A 376 -23.33 15.44 -21.05
C LEU A 376 -23.54 16.83 -20.41
N ASP A 377 -22.53 17.70 -20.45
CA ASP A 377 -22.68 19.09 -19.98
C ASP A 377 -23.60 19.91 -20.90
N CYS A 378 -23.62 19.62 -22.21
CA CYS A 378 -24.49 20.26 -23.19
C CYS A 378 -25.91 19.69 -23.17
N ASP A 379 -26.09 18.42 -22.90
CA ASP A 379 -27.38 17.71 -22.85
C ASP A 379 -27.39 16.69 -21.68
N PRO A 380 -27.75 17.17 -20.46
CA PRO A 380 -27.74 16.33 -19.27
C PRO A 380 -28.76 15.19 -19.26
N ASP A 381 -29.73 15.21 -20.17
CA ASP A 381 -30.83 14.25 -20.27
C ASP A 381 -30.53 13.11 -21.28
N LEU A 382 -29.34 13.11 -21.90
CA LEU A 382 -28.87 12.08 -22.82
C LEU A 382 -28.49 10.82 -22.05
#